data_eda6e51906afce9162fbf35027d17151
#
_entry.id   eda6e51906afce9162fbf35027d17151
#
_cell.length_a   1.000
_cell.length_b   1.000
_cell.length_c   1.000
_cell.angle_alpha   90.00
_cell.angle_beta   90.00
_cell.angle_gamma   90.00
#
_symmetry.space_group_name_H-M   'P 1'
#
loop_
_entity.id
_entity.type
_entity.pdbx_description
1 polymer ?
#
loop_
_entity_poly.entity_id
_entity_poly.type
_entity_poly.pdbx_seq_one_letter_code
_entity_poly.pdbx_strand_id
1 'polypeptide(L)'
;DKDGFILALLAAEILAVTGKDPQAHYDALEAKFGRSSYRRIDAPANSAQKAVLSKLDPALVEASMLAGDPITAKLTKAPGNDAAIGGLKVVTENGWFAARPSGTESIYKIYMESFKGEAHLDLIQQEAQQIVSAALAKAGV
;
A
#
# COMPACT_ATOMS: atom_id res chain seq x y z
N ASP A 1 -17.02 9.01 7.40
CA ASP A 1 -15.99 8.83 6.35
C ASP A 1 -16.10 7.49 5.62
N LYS A 2 -16.93 6.56 6.11
CA LYS A 2 -17.15 5.23 5.54
C LYS A 2 -18.64 5.01 5.34
N ASP A 3 -19.15 5.49 4.20
CA ASP A 3 -20.56 5.43 3.86
C ASP A 3 -20.78 4.52 2.64
N GLY A 4 -21.21 3.27 2.90
CA GLY A 4 -21.50 2.30 1.85
C GLY A 4 -22.75 2.65 1.04
N PHE A 5 -23.71 3.34 1.62
CA PHE A 5 -24.93 3.73 0.91
C PHE A 5 -24.66 4.77 -0.17
N ILE A 6 -23.83 5.78 0.10
CA ILE A 6 -23.41 6.76 -0.90
C ILE A 6 -22.68 6.09 -2.07
N LEU A 7 -21.78 5.13 -1.78
CA LEU A 7 -21.07 4.40 -2.82
C LEU A 7 -22.02 3.52 -3.67
N ALA A 8 -23.02 2.89 -3.04
CA ALA A 8 -24.02 2.11 -3.77
C ALA A 8 -24.88 2.99 -4.68
N LEU A 9 -25.31 4.17 -4.19
CA LEU A 9 -26.06 5.14 -5.00
C LEU A 9 -25.22 5.68 -6.16
N LEU A 10 -23.94 5.98 -5.92
CA LEU A 10 -23.03 6.41 -6.98
C LEU A 10 -22.84 5.33 -8.07
N ALA A 11 -22.71 4.06 -7.67
CA ALA A 11 -22.61 2.96 -8.62
C ALA A 11 -23.87 2.82 -9.48
N ALA A 12 -25.05 2.99 -8.87
CA ALA A 12 -26.35 2.98 -9.58
C ALA A 12 -26.46 4.18 -10.55
N GLU A 13 -26.03 5.37 -10.13
CA GLU A 13 -26.01 6.58 -10.98
C GLU A 13 -25.06 6.42 -12.17
N ILE A 14 -23.84 5.90 -11.94
CA ILE A 14 -22.88 5.61 -13.01
C ILE A 14 -23.53 4.69 -14.07
N LEU A 15 -24.15 3.60 -13.62
CA LEU A 15 -24.84 2.67 -14.52
C LEU A 15 -25.98 3.35 -15.27
N ALA A 16 -26.83 4.11 -14.59
CA ALA A 16 -27.98 4.78 -15.19
C ALA A 16 -27.59 5.84 -16.24
N VAL A 17 -26.52 6.61 -15.96
CA VAL A 17 -26.06 7.70 -16.84
C VAL A 17 -25.25 7.19 -18.02
N THR A 18 -24.37 6.19 -17.78
CA THR A 18 -23.39 5.76 -18.78
C THR A 18 -23.77 4.47 -19.52
N GLY A 19 -24.74 3.72 -19.00
CA GLY A 19 -25.07 2.38 -19.48
C GLY A 19 -24.03 1.31 -19.19
N LYS A 20 -23.00 1.65 -18.41
CA LYS A 20 -21.89 0.76 -18.05
C LYS A 20 -21.74 0.73 -16.54
N ASP A 21 -21.49 -0.44 -15.98
CA ASP A 21 -21.20 -0.59 -14.56
C ASP A 21 -19.79 -0.06 -14.18
N PRO A 22 -19.48 0.13 -12.90
CA PRO A 22 -18.17 0.59 -12.45
C PRO A 22 -17.02 -0.30 -12.92
N GLN A 23 -17.22 -1.62 -13.05
CA GLN A 23 -16.17 -2.54 -13.52
C GLN A 23 -15.80 -2.26 -14.98
N ALA A 24 -16.79 -2.05 -15.85
CA ALA A 24 -16.53 -1.73 -17.25
C ALA A 24 -15.76 -0.40 -17.44
N HIS A 25 -15.98 0.57 -16.54
CA HIS A 25 -15.17 1.79 -16.50
C HIS A 25 -13.76 1.54 -16.02
N TYR A 26 -13.58 0.71 -14.99
CA TYR A 26 -12.28 0.31 -14.49
C TYR A 26 -11.46 -0.45 -15.55
N ASP A 27 -12.08 -1.39 -16.26
CA ASP A 27 -11.43 -2.14 -17.35
C ASP A 27 -10.94 -1.20 -18.47
N ALA A 28 -11.71 -0.15 -18.78
CA ALA A 28 -11.30 0.86 -19.75
C ALA A 28 -10.09 1.69 -19.27
N LEU A 29 -9.99 1.95 -17.95
CA LEU A 29 -8.81 2.58 -17.35
C LEU A 29 -7.59 1.66 -17.37
N GLU A 30 -7.76 0.37 -17.06
CA GLU A 30 -6.68 -0.63 -17.16
C GLU A 30 -6.18 -0.74 -18.61
N ALA A 31 -7.07 -0.75 -19.60
CA ALA A 31 -6.67 -0.77 -21.00
C ALA A 31 -5.85 0.46 -21.42
N LYS A 32 -6.11 1.62 -20.80
CA LYS A 32 -5.42 2.88 -21.08
C LYS A 32 -4.11 3.05 -20.34
N PHE A 33 -4.07 2.67 -19.05
CA PHE A 33 -2.96 2.98 -18.15
C PHE A 33 -2.12 1.76 -17.76
N GLY A 34 -2.52 0.57 -18.17
CA GLY A 34 -1.91 -0.69 -17.78
C GLY A 34 -2.65 -1.34 -16.60
N ARG A 35 -2.61 -2.66 -16.58
CA ARG A 35 -3.22 -3.47 -15.53
C ARG A 35 -2.32 -3.52 -14.31
N SER A 36 -2.89 -3.36 -13.12
CA SER A 36 -2.18 -3.57 -11.87
C SER A 36 -2.64 -4.83 -11.14
N SER A 37 -1.72 -5.47 -10.43
CA SER A 37 -2.02 -6.51 -9.43
C SER A 37 -1.90 -5.89 -8.05
N TYR A 38 -2.94 -6.04 -7.21
CA TYR A 38 -3.03 -5.45 -5.89
C TYR A 38 -3.27 -6.51 -4.83
N ARG A 39 -2.62 -6.33 -3.65
CA ARG A 39 -2.83 -7.19 -2.50
C ARG A 39 -2.71 -6.43 -1.19
N ARG A 40 -3.45 -6.88 -0.19
CA ARG A 40 -3.28 -6.48 1.21
C ARG A 40 -3.06 -7.71 2.06
N ILE A 41 -2.10 -7.62 2.97
CA ILE A 41 -1.87 -8.63 4.02
C ILE A 41 -1.91 -7.97 5.38
N ASP A 42 -2.30 -8.75 6.38
CA ASP A 42 -2.30 -8.35 7.77
C ASP A 42 -1.24 -9.19 8.51
N ALA A 43 -0.43 -8.55 9.35
CA ALA A 43 0.62 -9.21 10.13
C ALA A 43 0.51 -8.84 11.61
N PRO A 44 0.74 -9.80 12.55
CA PRO A 44 0.68 -9.53 13.97
C PRO A 44 1.65 -8.43 14.38
N ALA A 45 1.24 -7.54 15.28
CA ALA A 45 2.09 -6.52 15.87
C ALA A 45 1.63 -6.14 17.27
N ASN A 46 2.57 -6.11 18.20
CA ASN A 46 2.31 -5.60 19.55
C ASN A 46 2.27 -4.06 19.56
N SER A 47 1.93 -3.47 20.72
CA SER A 47 1.82 -2.02 20.87
C SER A 47 3.12 -1.27 20.60
N ALA A 48 4.28 -1.84 20.99
CA ALA A 48 5.60 -1.23 20.77
C ALA A 48 5.93 -1.19 19.26
N GLN A 49 5.75 -2.28 18.55
CA GLN A 49 5.93 -2.35 17.10
C GLN A 49 5.01 -1.39 16.35
N LYS A 50 3.75 -1.30 16.76
CA LYS A 50 2.78 -0.35 16.19
C LYS A 50 3.21 1.11 16.41
N ALA A 51 3.68 1.44 17.61
CA ALA A 51 4.16 2.78 17.94
C ALA A 51 5.38 3.17 17.10
N VAL A 52 6.34 2.25 16.93
CA VAL A 52 7.52 2.46 16.07
C VAL A 52 7.10 2.62 14.61
N LEU A 53 6.28 1.71 14.07
CA LEU A 53 5.87 1.76 12.67
C LEU A 53 5.12 3.05 12.33
N SER A 54 4.29 3.57 13.24
CA SER A 54 3.52 4.81 13.01
C SER A 54 4.40 6.05 12.85
N LYS A 55 5.64 6.01 13.35
CA LYS A 55 6.62 7.12 13.35
C LYS A 55 7.97 6.67 12.80
N LEU A 56 7.98 5.63 11.96
CA LEU A 56 9.22 5.04 11.46
C LEU A 56 10.07 6.09 10.74
N ASP A 57 11.36 6.13 11.10
CA ASP A 57 12.34 6.91 10.35
C ASP A 57 12.68 6.16 9.04
N PRO A 58 12.50 6.78 7.87
CA PRO A 58 12.87 6.18 6.59
C PRO A 58 14.34 5.76 6.50
N ALA A 59 15.22 6.36 7.29
CA ALA A 59 16.64 6.00 7.36
C ALA A 59 16.88 4.59 7.92
N LEU A 60 15.93 4.02 8.68
CA LEU A 60 16.01 2.63 9.15
C LEU A 60 15.79 1.60 8.02
N VAL A 61 15.27 2.04 6.88
CA VAL A 61 15.08 1.20 5.69
C VAL A 61 16.34 1.24 4.84
N GLU A 62 17.23 0.27 5.01
CA GLU A 62 18.49 0.22 4.26
C GLU A 62 18.33 -0.33 2.84
N ALA A 63 17.25 -1.05 2.54
CA ALA A 63 17.02 -1.61 1.23
C ALA A 63 17.11 -0.54 0.14
N SER A 64 17.83 -0.83 -0.92
CA SER A 64 17.92 0.00 -2.13
C SER A 64 17.14 -0.56 -3.31
N MET A 65 16.66 -1.80 -3.19
CA MET A 65 15.91 -2.52 -4.22
C MET A 65 14.61 -3.07 -3.62
N LEU A 66 13.59 -3.24 -4.43
CA LEU A 66 12.34 -3.91 -4.12
C LEU A 66 11.88 -4.70 -5.35
N ALA A 67 11.75 -6.01 -5.22
CA ALA A 67 11.33 -6.93 -6.28
C ALA A 67 12.13 -6.77 -7.60
N GLY A 68 13.45 -6.52 -7.46
CA GLY A 68 14.35 -6.33 -8.60
C GLY A 68 14.39 -4.91 -9.19
N ASP A 69 13.55 -3.99 -8.71
CA ASP A 69 13.57 -2.59 -9.15
C ASP A 69 14.25 -1.68 -8.11
N PRO A 70 14.97 -0.63 -8.54
CA PRO A 70 15.52 0.37 -7.62
C PRO A 70 14.41 1.10 -6.85
N ILE A 71 14.60 1.28 -5.54
CA ILE A 71 13.71 2.08 -4.71
C ILE A 71 13.92 3.56 -5.06
N THR A 72 12.86 4.22 -5.50
CA THR A 72 12.87 5.64 -5.89
C THR A 72 12.45 6.57 -4.77
N ALA A 73 11.65 6.07 -3.80
CA ALA A 73 11.23 6.84 -2.65
C ALA A 73 10.90 5.96 -1.42
N LYS A 74 11.20 6.51 -0.23
CA LYS A 74 10.83 5.98 1.09
C LYS A 74 10.07 7.10 1.82
N LEU A 75 8.76 6.97 1.92
CA LEU A 75 7.87 8.05 2.33
C LEU A 75 7.21 7.74 3.67
N THR A 76 7.20 8.72 4.56
CA THR A 76 6.39 8.75 5.79
C THR A 76 5.40 9.90 5.80
N LYS A 77 5.46 10.74 4.78
CA LYS A 77 4.57 11.86 4.52
C LYS A 77 4.03 11.81 3.09
N ALA A 78 2.82 12.29 2.90
CA ALA A 78 2.19 12.39 1.58
C ALA A 78 2.83 13.54 0.77
N PRO A 79 3.34 13.29 -0.45
CA PRO A 79 4.03 14.31 -1.25
C PRO A 79 3.17 15.53 -1.59
N GLY A 80 1.85 15.37 -1.65
CA GLY A 80 0.95 16.45 -2.07
C GLY A 80 0.67 17.51 -1.02
N ASN A 81 0.72 17.17 0.29
CA ASN A 81 0.34 18.08 1.38
C ASN A 81 1.20 17.93 2.64
N ASP A 82 2.30 17.19 2.58
CA ASP A 82 3.22 16.89 3.69
C ASP A 82 2.55 16.26 4.94
N ALA A 83 1.32 15.75 4.80
CA ALA A 83 0.63 15.09 5.91
C ALA A 83 1.29 13.74 6.23
N ALA A 84 1.44 13.45 7.53
CA ALA A 84 1.96 12.16 7.98
C ALA A 84 1.04 11.01 7.55
N ILE A 85 1.60 9.97 6.90
CA ILE A 85 0.83 8.78 6.51
C ILE A 85 0.67 7.77 7.66
N GLY A 86 1.36 7.99 8.77
CA GLY A 86 1.31 7.12 9.96
C GLY A 86 1.86 5.71 9.69
N GLY A 87 2.89 5.62 8.87
CA GLY A 87 3.53 4.38 8.45
C GLY A 87 4.64 4.66 7.45
N LEU A 88 5.06 3.63 6.73
CA LEU A 88 6.09 3.68 5.69
C LEU A 88 5.49 3.32 4.33
N LYS A 89 5.79 4.10 3.29
CA LYS A 89 5.56 3.73 1.89
C LYS A 89 6.89 3.67 1.15
N VAL A 90 7.14 2.57 0.45
CA VAL A 90 8.32 2.36 -0.40
C VAL A 90 7.85 2.25 -1.85
N VAL A 91 8.49 2.97 -2.74
CA VAL A 91 8.07 3.12 -4.14
C VAL A 91 9.21 2.74 -5.07
N THR A 92 8.88 2.04 -6.14
CA THR A 92 9.73 1.79 -7.32
C THR A 92 9.02 2.27 -8.58
N GLU A 93 9.64 2.12 -9.73
CA GLU A 93 8.99 2.46 -11.01
C GLU A 93 7.76 1.56 -11.30
N ASN A 94 7.85 0.25 -10.97
CA ASN A 94 6.84 -0.74 -11.36
C ASN A 94 6.01 -1.29 -10.20
N GLY A 95 6.12 -0.71 -9.01
CA GLY A 95 5.34 -1.15 -7.87
C GLY A 95 5.65 -0.38 -6.60
N TRP A 96 4.89 -0.69 -5.57
CA TRP A 96 5.07 -0.08 -4.25
C TRP A 96 4.49 -0.96 -3.15
N PHE A 97 4.90 -0.72 -1.92
CA PHE A 97 4.15 -1.15 -0.74
C PHE A 97 3.99 -0.01 0.26
N ALA A 98 2.95 -0.12 1.09
CA ALA A 98 2.75 0.75 2.25
C ALA A 98 2.39 -0.08 3.47
N ALA A 99 3.17 0.07 4.54
CA ALA A 99 2.96 -0.60 5.83
C ALA A 99 2.50 0.40 6.88
N ARG A 100 1.39 0.10 7.57
CA ARG A 100 0.85 0.96 8.62
C ARG A 100 0.18 0.16 9.73
N PRO A 101 0.29 0.59 11.01
CA PRO A 101 -0.39 -0.08 12.11
C PRO A 101 -1.92 0.05 12.01
N SER A 102 -2.64 -0.96 12.47
CA SER A 102 -4.08 -0.86 12.70
C SER A 102 -4.35 -0.02 13.94
N GLY A 103 -5.34 0.89 13.86
CA GLY A 103 -5.74 1.70 15.02
C GLY A 103 -6.46 0.89 16.11
N THR A 104 -7.13 -0.20 15.76
CA THR A 104 -8.05 -0.95 16.63
C THR A 104 -7.63 -2.39 16.91
N GLU A 105 -6.73 -2.95 16.10
CA GLU A 105 -6.34 -4.37 16.17
C GLU A 105 -4.83 -4.51 16.47
N SER A 106 -4.41 -5.66 17.01
CA SER A 106 -3.00 -6.00 17.26
C SER A 106 -2.28 -6.50 16.01
N ILE A 107 -2.39 -5.72 14.91
CA ILE A 107 -1.79 -6.01 13.61
C ILE A 107 -1.25 -4.73 12.98
N TYR A 108 -0.38 -4.90 12.00
CA TYR A 108 -0.14 -3.91 10.96
C TYR A 108 -0.57 -4.46 9.60
N LYS A 109 -0.86 -3.58 8.68
CA LYS A 109 -1.33 -3.90 7.32
C LYS A 109 -0.29 -3.49 6.32
N ILE A 110 0.00 -4.37 5.36
CA ILE A 110 0.81 -4.04 4.18
C ILE A 110 -0.11 -4.04 2.97
N TYR A 111 -0.19 -2.91 2.32
CA TYR A 111 -0.83 -2.72 1.02
C TYR A 111 0.26 -2.72 -0.03
N MET A 112 0.03 -3.36 -1.15
CA MET A 112 1.03 -3.45 -2.23
C MET A 112 0.38 -3.53 -3.60
N GLU A 113 1.10 -3.05 -4.59
CA GLU A 113 0.67 -3.04 -5.98
C GLU A 113 1.86 -3.24 -6.91
N SER A 114 1.63 -3.96 -7.99
CA SER A 114 2.60 -4.24 -9.03
C SER A 114 2.00 -3.98 -10.42
N PHE A 115 2.75 -3.34 -11.30
CA PHE A 115 2.43 -3.20 -12.71
C PHE A 115 3.12 -4.25 -13.60
N LYS A 116 3.83 -5.23 -12.99
CA LYS A 116 4.47 -6.37 -13.66
C LYS A 116 3.75 -7.71 -13.42
N GLY A 117 2.52 -7.68 -12.86
CA GLY A 117 1.69 -8.84 -12.61
C GLY A 117 1.97 -9.56 -11.28
N GLU A 118 1.29 -10.71 -11.10
CA GLU A 118 1.22 -11.43 -9.81
C GLU A 118 2.58 -11.93 -9.31
N ALA A 119 3.43 -12.49 -10.18
CA ALA A 119 4.74 -12.98 -9.77
C ALA A 119 5.63 -11.88 -9.18
N HIS A 120 5.57 -10.66 -9.75
CA HIS A 120 6.28 -9.50 -9.21
C HIS A 120 5.62 -9.01 -7.91
N LEU A 121 4.29 -9.08 -7.80
CA LEU A 121 3.58 -8.76 -6.56
C LEU A 121 3.95 -9.71 -5.42
N ASP A 122 4.16 -11.01 -5.71
CA ASP A 122 4.63 -11.98 -4.72
C ASP A 122 6.02 -11.63 -4.17
N LEU A 123 6.93 -11.18 -5.04
CA LEU A 123 8.24 -10.69 -4.62
C LEU A 123 8.13 -9.43 -3.77
N ILE A 124 7.30 -8.46 -4.17
CA ILE A 124 7.03 -7.26 -3.37
C ILE A 124 6.52 -7.65 -1.98
N GLN A 125 5.60 -8.61 -1.89
CA GLN A 125 5.07 -9.07 -0.60
C GLN A 125 6.17 -9.62 0.31
N GLN A 126 7.00 -10.53 -0.20
CA GLN A 126 8.07 -11.17 0.58
C GLN A 126 9.08 -10.13 1.07
N GLU A 127 9.56 -9.27 0.16
CA GLU A 127 10.56 -8.26 0.50
C GLU A 127 9.98 -7.15 1.39
N ALA A 128 8.72 -6.74 1.20
CA ALA A 128 8.06 -5.77 2.08
C ALA A 128 8.00 -6.26 3.53
N GLN A 129 7.65 -7.53 3.74
CA GLN A 129 7.66 -8.13 5.08
C GLN A 129 9.06 -8.15 5.70
N GLN A 130 10.09 -8.48 4.91
CA GLN A 130 11.49 -8.47 5.35
C GLN A 130 11.97 -7.04 5.70
N ILE A 131 11.67 -6.07 4.85
CA ILE A 131 12.04 -4.66 5.07
C ILE A 131 11.40 -4.13 6.35
N VAL A 132 10.09 -4.36 6.54
CA VAL A 132 9.39 -3.90 7.75
C VAL A 132 9.94 -4.60 8.99
N SER A 133 10.15 -5.91 8.95
CA SER A 133 10.71 -6.66 10.09
C SER A 133 12.12 -6.20 10.44
N ALA A 134 12.97 -5.97 9.45
CA ALA A 134 14.32 -5.46 9.66
C ALA A 134 14.33 -4.05 10.28
N ALA A 135 13.43 -3.17 9.82
CA ALA A 135 13.31 -1.81 10.35
C ALA A 135 12.81 -1.80 11.81
N LEU A 136 11.85 -2.68 12.16
CA LEU A 136 11.37 -2.86 13.53
C LEU A 136 12.49 -3.41 14.45
N ALA A 137 13.22 -4.43 13.99
CA ALA A 137 14.34 -5.00 14.74
C ALA A 137 15.45 -3.97 15.02
N LYS A 138 15.78 -3.09 14.06
CA LYS A 138 16.73 -1.99 14.25
C LYS A 138 16.23 -0.95 15.23
N ALA A 139 14.94 -0.73 15.30
CA ALA A 139 14.30 0.13 16.30
C ALA A 139 14.19 -0.53 17.69
N GLY A 140 14.64 -1.77 17.85
CA GLY A 140 14.67 -2.50 19.13
C GLY A 140 13.34 -3.15 19.51
N VAL A 141 12.43 -3.45 18.57
CA VAL A 141 11.11 -4.05 18.82
C VAL A 141 10.81 -5.21 17.89
#